data_27beaf459c2eeaa567cefe3e34c96a38
#
_entry.id   27beaf459c2eeaa567cefe3e34c96a38
#
_cell.length_a   1.000
_cell.length_b   1.000
_cell.length_c   1.000
_cell.angle_alpha   90.00
_cell.angle_beta   90.00
_cell.angle_gamma   90.00
#
_symmetry.space_group_name_H-M   'P 1'
#
loop_
_entity.id
_entity.type
_entity.pdbx_description
1 polymer ?
#
loop_
_entity_poly.entity_id
_entity_poly.type
_entity_poly.pdbx_seq_one_letter_code
_entity_poly.pdbx_strand_id
1 'polypeptide(L)'
;MNSLRLLGLVLTVLVCATQADAEELTGTLRKIKETGVINIGYRDSSIPFSYLDDNQKPIGFAIDICLKIVEAVKKELKLDKLTVEFNPVTSSTRIPLLANGTIDLECGSTTNNPDRLKQVAFTNTHFLTATRFISKKSSKLNSIEDLKGKSVASTSGTTNIRQLTETNASRNLGINIIPAKEHAESFLMVETDRAVAAVLDDILLASFAAGSKDPESYVISTDAFSRPEPYGIMLRKDDPAFKKVADEATSVLYRSEEGETLYQKWFMQKIPPKGLNLNVPMGAELKRAFARPTDSPDPDSYKAM
;
A
#
# COMPACT_ATOMS: atom_id res chain seq x y z
N MET A 1 67.44 29.15 -58.30
CA MET A 1 67.48 29.17 -56.86
C MET A 1 65.97 29.13 -56.42
N ASN A 2 65.48 27.92 -56.16
CA ASN A 2 64.09 27.64 -55.92
C ASN A 2 63.85 27.52 -54.37
N SER A 3 63.05 28.39 -53.81
CA SER A 3 62.63 28.35 -52.42
C SER A 3 61.26 27.62 -52.34
N LEU A 4 61.34 26.41 -51.83
CA LEU A 4 60.11 25.59 -51.52
C LEU A 4 59.52 26.08 -50.22
N ARG A 5 58.27 26.62 -50.27
CA ARG A 5 57.49 26.97 -49.07
C ARG A 5 56.61 25.74 -48.68
N LEU A 6 56.96 25.10 -47.56
CA LEU A 6 56.15 24.05 -46.92
C LEU A 6 54.96 24.73 -46.19
N LEU A 7 53.77 24.45 -46.65
CA LEU A 7 52.53 24.85 -45.98
C LEU A 7 52.11 23.73 -45.02
N GLY A 8 52.31 23.96 -43.72
CA GLY A 8 51.83 23.02 -42.67
C GLY A 8 50.34 23.18 -42.45
N LEU A 9 49.59 22.15 -42.76
CA LEU A 9 48.12 22.04 -42.46
C LEU A 9 47.95 21.59 -41.03
N VAL A 10 47.58 22.47 -40.10
CA VAL A 10 47.20 22.11 -38.73
C VAL A 10 45.74 21.66 -38.74
N LEU A 11 45.53 20.36 -38.61
CA LEU A 11 44.21 19.75 -38.49
C LEU A 11 43.73 19.90 -37.03
N THR A 12 42.91 20.88 -36.76
CA THR A 12 42.26 21.07 -35.42
C THR A 12 41.13 20.05 -35.29
N VAL A 13 41.33 18.97 -34.55
CA VAL A 13 40.30 18.01 -34.20
C VAL A 13 39.43 18.65 -33.11
N LEU A 14 38.20 19.09 -33.47
CA LEU A 14 37.22 19.56 -32.56
C LEU A 14 36.57 18.35 -31.85
N VAL A 15 37.03 18.04 -30.63
CA VAL A 15 36.39 17.05 -29.77
C VAL A 15 35.12 17.66 -29.23
N CYS A 16 33.97 17.39 -29.86
CA CYS A 16 32.65 17.62 -29.26
C CYS A 16 32.50 16.68 -28.08
N ALA A 17 32.85 17.15 -26.89
CA ALA A 17 32.40 16.52 -25.66
C ALA A 17 30.87 16.66 -25.60
N THR A 18 30.13 15.58 -25.88
CA THR A 18 28.74 15.47 -25.55
C THR A 18 28.67 15.49 -24.02
N GLN A 19 28.39 16.65 -23.43
CA GLN A 19 27.90 16.73 -22.06
C GLN A 19 26.58 15.95 -22.07
N ALA A 20 26.59 14.76 -21.49
CA ALA A 20 25.34 14.13 -21.05
C ALA A 20 24.76 15.07 -20.00
N ASP A 21 23.74 15.82 -20.35
CA ASP A 21 22.96 16.57 -19.38
C ASP A 21 22.50 15.57 -18.32
N ALA A 22 23.07 15.64 -17.14
CA ALA A 22 22.54 14.95 -16.00
C ALA A 22 21.14 15.51 -15.79
N GLU A 23 20.10 14.70 -16.04
CA GLU A 23 18.72 15.10 -15.86
C GLU A 23 18.56 15.68 -14.45
N GLU A 24 18.15 16.96 -14.38
CA GLU A 24 18.08 17.68 -13.11
C GLU A 24 17.07 16.96 -12.19
N LEU A 25 17.53 16.52 -11.04
CA LEU A 25 16.68 15.85 -10.06
C LEU A 25 15.52 16.77 -9.65
N THR A 26 14.31 16.25 -9.68
CA THR A 26 13.08 16.98 -9.32
C THR A 26 12.32 16.25 -8.20
N GLY A 27 11.31 16.92 -7.65
CA GLY A 27 10.36 16.30 -6.73
C GLY A 27 11.00 15.65 -5.52
N THR A 28 10.55 14.46 -5.20
CA THR A 28 10.99 13.67 -4.04
C THR A 28 12.45 13.25 -4.12
N LEU A 29 12.94 12.89 -5.31
CA LEU A 29 14.35 12.49 -5.47
C LEU A 29 15.30 13.63 -5.14
N ARG A 30 15.00 14.87 -5.59
CA ARG A 30 15.79 16.05 -5.25
C ARG A 30 15.78 16.30 -3.74
N LYS A 31 14.59 16.32 -3.12
CA LYS A 31 14.45 16.49 -1.67
C LYS A 31 15.28 15.47 -0.88
N ILE A 32 15.20 14.17 -1.27
CA ILE A 32 15.97 13.11 -0.61
C ILE A 32 17.49 13.30 -0.84
N LYS A 33 17.91 13.69 -2.04
CA LYS A 33 19.33 13.94 -2.33
C LYS A 33 19.91 15.08 -1.47
N GLU A 34 19.12 16.14 -1.26
CA GLU A 34 19.52 17.31 -0.47
C GLU A 34 19.53 17.04 1.05
N THR A 35 18.54 16.28 1.53
CA THR A 35 18.35 16.07 2.97
C THR A 35 18.99 14.79 3.53
N GLY A 36 19.21 13.79 2.67
CA GLY A 36 19.61 12.46 3.10
C GLY A 36 18.54 11.70 3.88
N VAL A 37 17.26 12.12 3.78
CA VAL A 37 16.13 11.57 4.54
C VAL A 37 14.98 11.20 3.63
N ILE A 38 14.39 10.02 3.86
CA ILE A 38 13.11 9.61 3.29
C ILE A 38 12.09 9.37 4.42
N ASN A 39 10.89 9.94 4.28
CA ASN A 39 9.81 9.86 5.26
C ASN A 39 8.78 8.81 4.85
N ILE A 40 8.57 7.80 5.69
CA ILE A 40 7.61 6.73 5.48
C ILE A 40 6.42 6.92 6.42
N GLY A 41 5.22 7.06 5.83
CA GLY A 41 3.96 6.97 6.55
C GLY A 41 3.60 5.51 6.84
N TYR A 42 3.39 5.15 8.10
CA TYR A 42 3.02 3.80 8.52
C TYR A 42 1.69 3.79 9.28
N ARG A 43 1.08 2.59 9.39
CA ARG A 43 -0.19 2.36 10.09
C ARG A 43 0.08 1.60 11.39
N ASP A 44 -0.72 1.89 12.43
CA ASP A 44 -0.57 1.25 13.75
C ASP A 44 -1.22 -0.14 13.81
N SER A 45 -2.23 -0.42 12.97
CA SER A 45 -3.08 -1.61 13.11
C SER A 45 -3.57 -2.22 11.79
N SER A 46 -2.78 -2.12 10.71
CA SER A 46 -3.12 -2.75 9.41
C SER A 46 -2.36 -4.06 9.20
N ILE A 47 -2.57 -5.05 10.08
CA ILE A 47 -1.91 -6.37 10.01
C ILE A 47 -2.41 -7.13 8.77
N PRO A 48 -1.50 -7.75 7.97
CA PRO A 48 -0.05 -7.88 8.14
C PRO A 48 0.77 -6.84 7.36
N PHE A 49 0.16 -5.75 6.86
CA PHE A 49 0.80 -4.80 5.93
C PHE A 49 1.67 -3.76 6.62
N SER A 50 1.14 -3.14 7.69
CA SER A 50 1.79 -2.07 8.43
C SER A 50 1.21 -2.00 9.84
N TYR A 51 2.02 -2.26 10.84
CA TYR A 51 1.62 -2.26 12.24
C TYR A 51 2.85 -2.18 13.15
N LEU A 52 2.64 -2.04 14.45
CA LEU A 52 3.72 -1.94 15.43
C LEU A 52 4.04 -3.29 16.07
N ASP A 53 5.32 -3.59 16.21
CA ASP A 53 5.80 -4.71 17.03
C ASP A 53 5.80 -4.34 18.53
N ASP A 54 6.25 -5.26 19.40
CA ASP A 54 6.32 -5.04 20.85
C ASP A 54 7.29 -3.92 21.25
N ASN A 55 8.23 -3.55 20.39
CA ASN A 55 9.17 -2.45 20.58
C ASN A 55 8.69 -1.13 19.96
N GLN A 56 7.41 -1.06 19.55
CA GLN A 56 6.82 0.09 18.85
C GLN A 56 7.51 0.41 17.51
N LYS A 57 8.13 -0.58 16.89
CA LYS A 57 8.75 -0.42 15.58
C LYS A 57 7.73 -0.77 14.49
N PRO A 58 7.59 0.06 13.44
CA PRO A 58 6.77 -0.28 12.29
C PRO A 58 7.32 -1.49 11.53
N ILE A 59 6.45 -2.48 11.34
CA ILE A 59 6.74 -3.72 10.60
C ILE A 59 5.56 -4.07 9.70
N GLY A 60 5.76 -4.99 8.78
CA GLY A 60 4.70 -5.52 7.92
C GLY A 60 5.13 -5.70 6.47
N PHE A 61 4.27 -6.34 5.69
CA PHE A 61 4.52 -6.64 4.29
C PHE A 61 4.75 -5.36 3.46
N ALA A 62 3.89 -4.34 3.63
CA ALA A 62 4.03 -3.07 2.93
C ALA A 62 5.26 -2.28 3.42
N ILE A 63 5.63 -2.39 4.70
CA ILE A 63 6.86 -1.80 5.24
C ILE A 63 8.09 -2.42 4.58
N ASP A 64 8.15 -3.76 4.48
CA ASP A 64 9.28 -4.44 3.83
C ASP A 64 9.38 -4.06 2.34
N ILE A 65 8.25 -3.94 1.62
CA ILE A 65 8.23 -3.44 0.22
C ILE A 65 8.79 -2.02 0.15
N CYS A 66 8.36 -1.12 1.04
CA CYS A 66 8.85 0.25 1.07
C CYS A 66 10.36 0.33 1.35
N LEU A 67 10.89 -0.54 2.21
CA LEU A 67 12.34 -0.62 2.44
C LEU A 67 13.09 -1.04 1.18
N LYS A 68 12.51 -1.88 0.31
CA LYS A 68 13.10 -2.17 -1.02
C LYS A 68 13.07 -0.96 -1.95
N ILE A 69 12.02 -0.16 -1.90
CA ILE A 69 11.98 1.13 -2.61
C ILE A 69 13.07 2.07 -2.08
N VAL A 70 13.26 2.14 -0.75
CA VAL A 70 14.34 2.94 -0.13
C VAL A 70 15.73 2.50 -0.61
N GLU A 71 15.99 1.20 -0.69
CA GLU A 71 17.25 0.66 -1.22
C GLU A 71 17.46 1.10 -2.69
N ALA A 72 16.40 1.04 -3.51
CA ALA A 72 16.45 1.47 -4.91
C ALA A 72 16.72 2.99 -5.03
N VAL A 73 16.04 3.81 -4.22
CA VAL A 73 16.24 5.27 -4.18
C VAL A 73 17.67 5.61 -3.73
N LYS A 74 18.19 4.93 -2.70
CA LYS A 74 19.57 5.10 -2.25
C LYS A 74 20.56 4.83 -3.37
N LYS A 75 20.34 3.75 -4.13
CA LYS A 75 21.19 3.37 -5.27
C LYS A 75 21.09 4.38 -6.42
N GLU A 76 19.86 4.78 -6.79
CA GLU A 76 19.61 5.77 -7.85
C GLU A 76 20.31 7.09 -7.58
N LEU A 77 20.20 7.58 -6.36
CA LEU A 77 20.82 8.83 -5.92
C LEU A 77 22.31 8.70 -5.58
N LYS A 78 22.90 7.51 -5.67
CA LYS A 78 24.29 7.24 -5.31
C LYS A 78 24.64 7.81 -3.94
N LEU A 79 23.82 7.49 -2.94
CA LEU A 79 24.02 7.91 -1.56
C LEU A 79 24.75 6.83 -0.77
N ASP A 80 25.73 7.21 0.03
CA ASP A 80 26.39 6.28 0.96
C ASP A 80 25.45 5.90 2.12
N LYS A 81 24.62 6.86 2.55
CA LYS A 81 23.64 6.68 3.62
C LYS A 81 22.32 7.35 3.25
N LEU A 82 21.22 6.69 3.57
CA LEU A 82 19.87 7.24 3.51
C LEU A 82 19.16 6.93 4.83
N THR A 83 18.70 7.96 5.51
CA THR A 83 17.98 7.82 6.77
C THR A 83 16.51 7.63 6.50
N VAL A 84 15.89 6.64 7.13
CA VAL A 84 14.44 6.41 7.08
C VAL A 84 13.81 6.95 8.34
N GLU A 85 12.86 7.87 8.17
CA GLU A 85 12.02 8.36 9.26
C GLU A 85 10.60 7.83 9.12
N PHE A 86 10.05 7.27 10.21
CA PHE A 86 8.71 6.71 10.25
C PHE A 86 7.73 7.69 10.90
N ASN A 87 6.62 7.95 10.21
CA ASN A 87 5.57 8.88 10.63
C ASN A 87 4.23 8.14 10.74
N PRO A 88 3.55 8.13 11.89
CA PRO A 88 2.26 7.47 12.03
C PRO A 88 1.19 8.20 11.22
N VAL A 89 0.39 7.45 10.48
CA VAL A 89 -0.73 7.98 9.70
C VAL A 89 -2.00 7.15 9.90
N THR A 90 -3.14 7.83 9.92
CA THR A 90 -4.47 7.21 9.91
C THR A 90 -4.98 7.07 8.48
N SER A 91 -6.09 6.35 8.28
CA SER A 91 -6.75 6.29 6.97
C SER A 91 -7.20 7.67 6.46
N SER A 92 -7.53 8.60 7.38
CA SER A 92 -7.98 9.96 7.04
C SER A 92 -6.82 10.92 6.79
N THR A 93 -5.65 10.72 7.42
CA THR A 93 -4.54 11.69 7.35
C THR A 93 -3.48 11.35 6.30
N ARG A 94 -3.38 10.08 5.87
CA ARG A 94 -2.31 9.62 4.96
C ARG A 94 -2.26 10.37 3.62
N ILE A 95 -3.41 10.64 2.97
CA ILE A 95 -3.44 11.36 1.69
C ILE A 95 -3.02 12.82 1.85
N PRO A 96 -3.58 13.61 2.79
CA PRO A 96 -3.11 14.97 3.05
C PRO A 96 -1.62 15.06 3.40
N LEU A 97 -1.10 14.16 4.25
CA LEU A 97 0.31 14.15 4.66
C LEU A 97 1.26 13.78 3.51
N LEU A 98 0.81 12.94 2.59
CA LEU A 98 1.55 12.61 1.38
C LEU A 98 1.53 13.79 0.39
N ALA A 99 0.37 14.39 0.16
CA ALA A 99 0.20 15.50 -0.78
C ALA A 99 1.00 16.75 -0.38
N ASN A 100 1.10 17.05 0.92
CA ASN A 100 1.87 18.21 1.42
C ASN A 100 3.36 17.92 1.63
N GLY A 101 3.83 16.69 1.39
CA GLY A 101 5.24 16.31 1.49
C GLY A 101 5.74 15.98 2.88
N THR A 102 4.87 15.87 3.89
CA THR A 102 5.24 15.39 5.24
C THR A 102 5.78 13.97 5.18
N ILE A 103 5.17 13.12 4.36
CA ILE A 103 5.66 11.78 4.05
C ILE A 103 5.95 11.66 2.54
N ASP A 104 6.88 10.78 2.18
CA ASP A 104 7.27 10.51 0.80
C ASP A 104 6.59 9.26 0.23
N LEU A 105 6.41 8.25 1.09
CA LEU A 105 5.69 7.00 0.80
C LEU A 105 4.65 6.75 1.90
N GLU A 106 3.49 6.22 1.54
CA GLU A 106 2.57 5.61 2.52
C GLU A 106 2.57 4.09 2.34
N CYS A 107 3.01 3.40 3.37
CA CYS A 107 3.30 1.98 3.40
C CYS A 107 2.25 1.25 4.25
N GLY A 108 1.08 1.05 3.67
CA GLY A 108 -0.07 0.48 4.39
C GLY A 108 -0.94 -0.44 3.54
N SER A 109 -2.20 -0.52 3.92
CA SER A 109 -3.26 -1.27 3.25
C SER A 109 -4.15 -0.29 2.47
N THR A 110 -3.63 0.30 1.39
CA THR A 110 -4.34 1.38 0.70
C THR A 110 -4.83 0.94 -0.67
N THR A 111 -6.16 0.88 -0.80
CA THR A 111 -6.84 0.63 -2.07
C THR A 111 -6.48 1.70 -3.10
N ASN A 112 -5.96 1.27 -4.24
CA ASN A 112 -5.83 2.08 -5.44
C ASN A 112 -7.18 2.13 -6.16
N ASN A 113 -7.70 3.33 -6.38
CA ASN A 113 -8.94 3.53 -7.12
C ASN A 113 -8.94 4.88 -7.87
N PRO A 114 -9.84 5.08 -8.85
CA PRO A 114 -9.86 6.29 -9.67
C PRO A 114 -9.99 7.60 -8.88
N ASP A 115 -10.70 7.61 -7.73
CA ASP A 115 -10.87 8.83 -6.94
C ASP A 115 -9.58 9.24 -6.21
N ARG A 116 -8.84 8.27 -5.70
CA ARG A 116 -7.53 8.50 -5.06
C ARG A 116 -6.46 8.90 -6.07
N LEU A 117 -6.50 8.34 -7.29
CA LEU A 117 -5.60 8.74 -8.38
C LEU A 117 -5.72 10.20 -8.81
N LYS A 118 -6.82 10.88 -8.46
CA LYS A 118 -6.93 12.33 -8.64
C LYS A 118 -6.01 13.12 -7.70
N GLN A 119 -5.58 12.54 -6.58
CA GLN A 119 -4.84 13.19 -5.50
C GLN A 119 -3.42 12.65 -5.29
N VAL A 120 -3.22 11.36 -5.50
CA VAL A 120 -1.96 10.63 -5.26
C VAL A 120 -1.68 9.68 -6.42
N ALA A 121 -0.46 9.12 -6.46
CA ALA A 121 -0.10 8.00 -7.33
C ALA A 121 0.11 6.73 -6.48
N PHE A 122 0.14 5.59 -7.15
CA PHE A 122 0.38 4.28 -6.54
C PHE A 122 1.49 3.55 -7.28
N THR A 123 2.22 2.70 -6.58
CA THR A 123 3.12 1.72 -7.18
C THR A 123 2.33 0.53 -7.73
N ASN A 124 3.05 -0.40 -8.37
CA ASN A 124 2.49 -1.71 -8.73
C ASN A 124 1.77 -2.36 -7.55
N THR A 125 0.69 -3.06 -7.86
CA THR A 125 -0.20 -3.71 -6.89
C THR A 125 0.53 -4.79 -6.11
N HIS A 126 0.44 -4.72 -4.78
CA HIS A 126 1.06 -5.68 -3.86
C HIS A 126 0.06 -6.64 -3.20
N PHE A 127 -1.24 -6.37 -3.26
CA PHE A 127 -2.28 -7.23 -2.72
C PHE A 127 -3.64 -7.00 -3.41
N LEU A 128 -4.54 -7.98 -3.29
CA LEU A 128 -5.92 -7.88 -3.75
C LEU A 128 -6.85 -8.30 -2.62
N THR A 129 -7.87 -7.49 -2.33
CA THR A 129 -8.80 -7.67 -1.21
C THR A 129 -10.21 -7.29 -1.62
N ALA A 130 -11.21 -7.62 -0.80
CA ALA A 130 -12.58 -7.15 -0.97
C ALA A 130 -13.14 -6.63 0.35
N THR A 131 -13.99 -5.62 0.29
CA THR A 131 -14.69 -5.11 1.47
C THR A 131 -15.76 -6.09 1.90
N ARG A 132 -15.68 -6.55 3.14
CA ARG A 132 -16.62 -7.49 3.78
C ARG A 132 -16.99 -7.00 5.18
N PHE A 133 -17.85 -7.73 5.87
CA PHE A 133 -18.06 -7.51 7.30
C PHE A 133 -17.64 -8.72 8.12
N ILE A 134 -17.26 -8.45 9.36
CA ILE A 134 -17.06 -9.46 10.41
C ILE A 134 -18.11 -9.27 11.49
N SER A 135 -18.59 -10.37 12.07
CA SER A 135 -19.49 -10.37 13.22
C SER A 135 -19.18 -11.55 14.14
N LYS A 136 -19.73 -11.52 15.36
CA LYS A 136 -19.76 -12.73 16.20
C LYS A 136 -20.69 -13.78 15.55
N LYS A 137 -20.30 -15.04 15.55
CA LYS A 137 -21.15 -16.16 15.07
C LYS A 137 -22.51 -16.20 15.77
N SER A 138 -22.55 -15.83 17.05
CA SER A 138 -23.79 -15.73 17.85
C SER A 138 -24.79 -14.71 17.29
N SER A 139 -24.34 -13.70 16.52
CA SER A 139 -25.20 -12.70 15.90
C SER A 139 -25.97 -13.24 14.69
N LYS A 140 -25.57 -14.39 14.13
CA LYS A 140 -26.23 -15.10 13.02
C LYS A 140 -26.43 -14.21 11.78
N LEU A 141 -25.46 -13.34 11.47
CA LEU A 141 -25.45 -12.47 10.29
C LEU A 141 -24.78 -13.20 9.14
N ASN A 142 -25.48 -13.41 8.02
CA ASN A 142 -25.00 -14.17 6.88
C ASN A 142 -24.86 -13.30 5.61
N SER A 143 -25.67 -12.26 5.50
CA SER A 143 -25.75 -11.38 4.33
C SER A 143 -25.69 -9.90 4.73
N ILE A 144 -25.47 -9.04 3.74
CA ILE A 144 -25.49 -7.58 3.94
C ILE A 144 -26.88 -7.12 4.39
N GLU A 145 -27.94 -7.77 3.94
CA GLU A 145 -29.32 -7.49 4.32
C GLU A 145 -29.59 -7.71 5.81
N ASP A 146 -28.87 -8.65 6.43
CA ASP A 146 -29.01 -8.92 7.88
C ASP A 146 -28.51 -7.75 8.76
N LEU A 147 -27.75 -6.81 8.16
CA LEU A 147 -27.30 -5.58 8.83
C LEU A 147 -28.40 -4.52 8.95
N LYS A 148 -29.56 -4.72 8.34
CA LYS A 148 -30.67 -3.76 8.31
C LYS A 148 -31.05 -3.32 9.72
N GLY A 149 -31.08 -1.99 9.95
CA GLY A 149 -31.44 -1.36 11.22
C GLY A 149 -30.43 -1.55 12.34
N LYS A 150 -29.26 -2.12 12.07
CA LYS A 150 -28.24 -2.43 13.09
C LYS A 150 -27.12 -1.40 13.14
N SER A 151 -26.38 -1.38 14.25
CA SER A 151 -25.15 -0.58 14.40
C SER A 151 -23.96 -1.33 13.82
N VAL A 152 -23.26 -0.71 12.87
CA VAL A 152 -22.12 -1.28 12.16
C VAL A 152 -20.95 -0.32 12.18
N ALA A 153 -19.78 -0.79 12.62
CA ALA A 153 -18.57 0.01 12.67
C ALA A 153 -17.79 -0.04 11.34
N SER A 154 -17.14 1.06 11.00
CA SER A 154 -16.11 1.08 9.92
C SER A 154 -15.15 2.23 10.13
N THR A 155 -13.93 2.12 9.57
CA THR A 155 -12.88 3.12 9.77
C THR A 155 -13.06 4.33 8.87
N SER A 156 -13.01 5.52 9.45
CA SER A 156 -13.08 6.80 8.73
C SER A 156 -11.95 6.95 7.70
N GLY A 157 -12.25 7.54 6.54
CA GLY A 157 -11.26 7.77 5.47
C GLY A 157 -10.92 6.53 4.63
N THR A 158 -11.67 5.43 4.81
CA THR A 158 -11.51 4.20 4.01
C THR A 158 -12.51 4.11 2.85
N THR A 159 -12.20 3.26 1.86
CA THR A 159 -13.18 2.82 0.86
C THR A 159 -14.32 2.04 1.50
N ASN A 160 -14.03 1.30 2.57
CA ASN A 160 -14.99 0.44 3.27
C ASN A 160 -16.17 1.24 3.85
N ILE A 161 -15.91 2.32 4.59
CA ILE A 161 -17.00 3.14 5.15
C ILE A 161 -17.81 3.83 4.05
N ARG A 162 -17.17 4.23 2.94
CA ARG A 162 -17.86 4.78 1.78
C ARG A 162 -18.79 3.75 1.14
N GLN A 163 -18.29 2.56 0.84
CA GLN A 163 -19.06 1.46 0.24
C GLN A 163 -20.21 1.01 1.15
N LEU A 164 -19.95 0.95 2.46
CA LEU A 164 -21.01 0.69 3.44
C LEU A 164 -22.10 1.77 3.38
N THR A 165 -21.71 3.04 3.30
CA THR A 165 -22.66 4.18 3.23
C THR A 165 -23.47 4.14 1.94
N GLU A 166 -22.82 3.90 0.79
CA GLU A 166 -23.45 3.79 -0.51
C GLU A 166 -24.43 2.60 -0.57
N THR A 167 -24.02 1.44 -0.04
CA THR A 167 -24.88 0.25 0.03
C THR A 167 -26.07 0.46 0.98
N ASN A 168 -25.83 1.08 2.15
CA ASN A 168 -26.88 1.42 3.10
C ASN A 168 -27.94 2.31 2.46
N ALA A 169 -27.53 3.34 1.73
CA ALA A 169 -28.44 4.26 1.06
C ALA A 169 -29.18 3.59 -0.11
N SER A 170 -28.46 2.90 -1.01
CA SER A 170 -29.03 2.32 -2.23
C SER A 170 -30.00 1.16 -1.97
N ARG A 171 -29.78 0.40 -0.88
CA ARG A 171 -30.65 -0.72 -0.48
C ARG A 171 -31.64 -0.37 0.65
N ASN A 172 -31.68 0.90 1.13
CA ASN A 172 -32.54 1.35 2.22
C ASN A 172 -32.42 0.48 3.48
N LEU A 173 -31.20 0.16 3.89
CA LEU A 173 -30.96 -0.75 5.00
C LEU A 173 -31.15 -0.09 6.39
N GLY A 174 -31.08 1.24 6.48
CA GLY A 174 -31.21 1.95 7.76
C GLY A 174 -30.12 1.58 8.76
N ILE A 175 -28.92 1.22 8.29
CA ILE A 175 -27.77 0.89 9.13
C ILE A 175 -27.31 2.15 9.87
N ASN A 176 -27.15 2.06 11.20
CA ASN A 176 -26.48 3.07 12.01
C ASN A 176 -24.96 2.86 11.89
N ILE A 177 -24.30 3.67 11.06
CA ILE A 177 -22.85 3.56 10.80
C ILE A 177 -22.09 4.27 11.91
N ILE A 178 -21.21 3.55 12.61
CA ILE A 178 -20.35 4.08 13.67
C ILE A 178 -18.94 4.24 13.12
N PRO A 179 -18.47 5.48 12.87
CA PRO A 179 -17.12 5.71 12.40
C PRO A 179 -16.10 5.47 13.52
N ALA A 180 -15.01 4.77 13.20
CA ALA A 180 -13.85 4.58 14.06
C ALA A 180 -12.64 5.33 13.50
N LYS A 181 -11.68 5.68 14.35
CA LYS A 181 -10.43 6.33 13.93
C LYS A 181 -9.48 5.34 13.28
N GLU A 182 -9.38 4.13 13.86
CA GLU A 182 -8.47 3.07 13.42
C GLU A 182 -9.18 1.72 13.22
N HIS A 183 -8.56 0.82 12.46
CA HIS A 183 -9.13 -0.51 12.17
C HIS A 183 -9.34 -1.34 13.43
N ALA A 184 -8.38 -1.32 14.36
CA ALA A 184 -8.50 -2.03 15.64
C ALA A 184 -9.69 -1.52 16.48
N GLU A 185 -9.99 -0.22 16.42
CA GLU A 185 -11.15 0.34 17.09
C GLU A 185 -12.47 -0.15 16.48
N SER A 186 -12.54 -0.26 15.14
CA SER A 186 -13.71 -0.82 14.46
C SER A 186 -13.98 -2.25 14.92
N PHE A 187 -12.95 -3.07 15.01
CA PHE A 187 -13.08 -4.44 15.48
C PHE A 187 -13.41 -4.54 16.97
N LEU A 188 -12.78 -3.70 17.81
CA LEU A 188 -13.08 -3.63 19.25
C LEU A 188 -14.55 -3.30 19.53
N MET A 189 -15.21 -2.52 18.69
CA MET A 189 -16.64 -2.26 18.82
C MET A 189 -17.48 -3.54 18.66
N VAL A 190 -17.04 -4.50 17.85
CA VAL A 190 -17.68 -5.82 17.73
C VAL A 190 -17.35 -6.70 18.93
N GLU A 191 -16.12 -6.70 19.41
CA GLU A 191 -15.72 -7.47 20.60
C GLU A 191 -16.53 -7.07 21.84
N THR A 192 -16.79 -5.76 21.98
CA THR A 192 -17.48 -5.15 23.14
C THR A 192 -18.97 -4.95 22.92
N ASP A 193 -19.58 -5.53 21.87
CA ASP A 193 -21.01 -5.45 21.52
C ASP A 193 -21.54 -4.01 21.30
N ARG A 194 -20.67 -3.03 21.04
CA ARG A 194 -21.05 -1.67 20.64
C ARG A 194 -21.53 -1.59 19.18
N ALA A 195 -21.07 -2.52 18.35
CA ALA A 195 -21.55 -2.75 16.99
C ALA A 195 -21.75 -4.25 16.78
N VAL A 196 -22.73 -4.63 15.96
CA VAL A 196 -22.99 -6.05 15.65
C VAL A 196 -22.00 -6.57 14.59
N ALA A 197 -21.44 -5.66 13.80
CA ALA A 197 -20.49 -5.98 12.75
C ALA A 197 -19.49 -4.84 12.55
N ALA A 198 -18.32 -5.16 11.96
CA ALA A 198 -17.36 -4.18 11.44
C ALA A 198 -17.12 -4.44 9.96
N VAL A 199 -17.11 -3.38 9.14
CA VAL A 199 -16.88 -3.43 7.69
C VAL A 199 -15.49 -2.91 7.39
N LEU A 200 -14.61 -3.79 6.90
CA LEU A 200 -13.23 -3.53 6.47
C LEU A 200 -12.86 -4.46 5.31
N ASP A 201 -11.62 -4.41 4.87
CA ASP A 201 -11.08 -5.37 3.92
C ASP A 201 -10.94 -6.76 4.55
N ASP A 202 -11.29 -7.80 3.82
CA ASP A 202 -11.38 -9.19 4.30
C ASP A 202 -10.08 -9.68 4.96
N ILE A 203 -8.93 -9.34 4.41
CA ILE A 203 -7.62 -9.70 4.98
C ILE A 203 -7.37 -9.04 6.34
N LEU A 204 -7.81 -7.78 6.52
CA LEU A 204 -7.70 -7.09 7.81
C LEU A 204 -8.66 -7.71 8.83
N LEU A 205 -9.87 -8.04 8.41
CA LEU A 205 -10.85 -8.74 9.25
C LEU A 205 -10.33 -10.11 9.70
N ALA A 206 -9.74 -10.87 8.78
CA ALA A 206 -9.11 -12.16 9.08
C ALA A 206 -7.98 -12.02 10.11
N SER A 207 -7.17 -10.97 9.98
CA SER A 207 -6.07 -10.69 10.90
C SER A 207 -6.56 -10.35 12.31
N PHE A 208 -7.63 -9.55 12.43
CA PHE A 208 -8.24 -9.22 13.72
C PHE A 208 -8.89 -10.44 14.37
N ALA A 209 -9.66 -11.22 13.60
CA ALA A 209 -10.26 -12.45 14.10
C ALA A 209 -9.19 -13.41 14.64
N ALA A 210 -8.17 -13.68 13.84
CA ALA A 210 -7.08 -14.58 14.22
C ALA A 210 -6.24 -14.08 15.41
N GLY A 211 -6.15 -12.75 15.60
CA GLY A 211 -5.46 -12.11 16.73
C GLY A 211 -6.31 -11.94 17.99
N SER A 212 -7.61 -12.25 17.94
CA SER A 212 -8.54 -12.15 19.07
C SER A 212 -8.34 -13.24 20.12
N LYS A 213 -8.99 -13.10 21.28
CA LYS A 213 -8.93 -14.13 22.34
C LYS A 213 -9.61 -15.44 21.93
N ASP A 214 -10.65 -15.34 21.10
CA ASP A 214 -11.43 -16.49 20.62
C ASP A 214 -11.69 -16.33 19.11
N PRO A 215 -10.70 -16.72 18.26
CA PRO A 215 -10.81 -16.59 16.82
C PRO A 215 -12.02 -17.30 16.23
N GLU A 216 -12.39 -18.43 16.80
CA GLU A 216 -13.50 -19.26 16.33
C GLU A 216 -14.88 -18.64 16.60
N SER A 217 -14.98 -17.63 17.43
CA SER A 217 -16.25 -16.94 17.71
C SER A 217 -16.69 -15.96 16.62
N TYR A 218 -15.82 -15.66 15.66
CA TYR A 218 -16.08 -14.71 14.59
C TYR A 218 -16.34 -15.39 13.25
N VAL A 219 -17.07 -14.68 12.39
CA VAL A 219 -17.31 -15.04 10.99
C VAL A 219 -17.19 -13.82 10.09
N ILE A 220 -16.51 -13.99 8.98
CA ILE A 220 -16.45 -12.98 7.91
C ILE A 220 -17.51 -13.33 6.88
N SER A 221 -18.28 -12.33 6.43
CA SER A 221 -19.35 -12.54 5.45
C SER A 221 -18.84 -13.12 4.13
N THR A 222 -19.66 -13.95 3.50
CA THR A 222 -19.44 -14.36 2.11
C THR A 222 -19.79 -13.25 1.13
N ASP A 223 -20.78 -12.42 1.47
CA ASP A 223 -21.13 -11.23 0.71
C ASP A 223 -20.03 -10.17 0.80
N ALA A 224 -19.83 -9.44 -0.27
CA ALA A 224 -18.89 -8.36 -0.37
C ALA A 224 -19.56 -7.05 -0.77
N PHE A 225 -19.10 -5.93 -0.19
CA PHE A 225 -19.52 -4.59 -0.57
C PHE A 225 -18.80 -4.08 -1.82
N SER A 226 -17.72 -4.75 -2.22
CA SER A 226 -16.93 -4.38 -3.39
C SER A 226 -16.55 -5.59 -4.24
N ARG A 227 -16.16 -5.33 -5.49
CA ARG A 227 -15.31 -6.23 -6.27
C ARG A 227 -13.93 -6.30 -5.62
N PRO A 228 -13.06 -7.27 -6.01
CA PRO A 228 -11.66 -7.24 -5.58
C PRO A 228 -11.01 -5.87 -5.87
N GLU A 229 -10.29 -5.33 -4.89
CA GLU A 229 -9.65 -4.01 -4.95
C GLU A 229 -8.14 -4.15 -4.79
N PRO A 230 -7.31 -3.52 -5.67
CA PRO A 230 -5.87 -3.58 -5.56
C PRO A 230 -5.34 -2.63 -4.49
N TYR A 231 -4.36 -3.09 -3.69
CA TYR A 231 -3.54 -2.25 -2.83
C TYR A 231 -2.25 -1.83 -3.54
N GLY A 232 -1.85 -0.58 -3.34
CA GLY A 232 -0.56 -0.05 -3.77
C GLY A 232 0.10 0.79 -2.68
N ILE A 233 1.41 0.93 -2.72
CA ILE A 233 2.13 1.94 -1.94
C ILE A 233 1.82 3.30 -2.56
N MET A 234 1.38 4.29 -1.73
CA MET A 234 1.12 5.63 -2.25
C MET A 234 2.38 6.48 -2.27
N LEU A 235 2.46 7.29 -3.30
CA LEU A 235 3.46 8.35 -3.48
C LEU A 235 2.78 9.60 -4.06
N ARG A 236 3.51 10.74 -4.05
CA ARG A 236 2.94 12.00 -4.57
C ARG A 236 2.53 11.86 -6.04
N LYS A 237 1.39 12.43 -6.37
CA LYS A 237 1.00 12.66 -7.75
C LYS A 237 1.99 13.66 -8.40
N ASP A 238 2.14 13.55 -9.69
CA ASP A 238 2.98 14.46 -10.50
C ASP A 238 4.48 14.42 -10.13
N ASP A 239 4.95 13.27 -9.64
CA ASP A 239 6.37 12.99 -9.38
C ASP A 239 6.82 11.74 -10.18
N PRO A 240 6.90 11.84 -11.52
CA PRO A 240 7.16 10.69 -12.38
C PRO A 240 8.54 10.08 -12.19
N ALA A 241 9.55 10.87 -11.82
CA ALA A 241 10.90 10.37 -11.58
C ALA A 241 10.94 9.45 -10.34
N PHE A 242 10.33 9.87 -9.23
CA PHE A 242 10.25 9.04 -8.03
C PHE A 242 9.35 7.83 -8.24
N LYS A 243 8.20 8.00 -8.93
CA LYS A 243 7.32 6.88 -9.29
C LYS A 243 8.05 5.82 -10.12
N LYS A 244 8.85 6.23 -11.11
CA LYS A 244 9.63 5.31 -11.93
C LYS A 244 10.55 4.43 -11.08
N VAL A 245 11.33 5.02 -10.16
CA VAL A 245 12.21 4.26 -9.26
C VAL A 245 11.41 3.29 -8.38
N ALA A 246 10.28 3.73 -7.83
CA ALA A 246 9.42 2.89 -7.00
C ALA A 246 8.77 1.74 -7.78
N ASP A 247 8.31 1.99 -9.00
CA ASP A 247 7.71 0.96 -9.87
C ASP A 247 8.74 -0.05 -10.35
N GLU A 248 9.94 0.38 -10.71
CA GLU A 248 11.05 -0.50 -11.08
C GLU A 248 11.45 -1.39 -9.89
N ALA A 249 11.58 -0.82 -8.69
CA ALA A 249 11.90 -1.56 -7.47
C ALA A 249 10.84 -2.63 -7.16
N THR A 250 9.56 -2.26 -7.18
CA THR A 250 8.46 -3.20 -6.95
C THR A 250 8.33 -4.24 -8.06
N SER A 251 8.59 -3.87 -9.33
CA SER A 251 8.58 -4.80 -10.45
C SER A 251 9.67 -5.86 -10.35
N VAL A 252 10.87 -5.46 -9.96
CA VAL A 252 12.00 -6.39 -9.73
C VAL A 252 11.68 -7.32 -8.57
N LEU A 253 11.20 -6.75 -7.44
CA LEU A 253 10.85 -7.54 -6.25
C LEU A 253 9.78 -8.58 -6.58
N TYR A 254 8.66 -8.20 -7.19
CA TYR A 254 7.51 -9.11 -7.38
C TYR A 254 7.81 -10.25 -8.36
N ARG A 255 8.72 -10.04 -9.33
CA ARG A 255 9.14 -11.08 -10.28
C ARG A 255 10.25 -11.99 -9.75
N SER A 256 10.77 -11.73 -8.56
CA SER A 256 11.89 -12.47 -7.98
C SER A 256 11.41 -13.49 -6.94
N GLU A 257 12.28 -14.46 -6.62
CA GLU A 257 12.07 -15.39 -5.50
C GLU A 257 11.96 -14.64 -4.15
N GLU A 258 12.58 -13.48 -4.03
CA GLU A 258 12.48 -12.65 -2.83
C GLU A 258 11.04 -12.15 -2.62
N GLY A 259 10.33 -11.78 -3.69
CA GLY A 259 8.93 -11.34 -3.61
C GLY A 259 8.01 -12.46 -3.12
N GLU A 260 8.23 -13.71 -3.58
CA GLU A 260 7.49 -14.86 -3.08
C GLU A 260 7.86 -15.17 -1.62
N THR A 261 9.14 -15.15 -1.27
CA THR A 261 9.61 -15.35 0.09
C THR A 261 9.02 -14.31 1.04
N LEU A 262 8.93 -13.06 0.62
CA LEU A 262 8.34 -11.99 1.39
C LEU A 262 6.83 -12.21 1.62
N TYR A 263 6.11 -12.68 0.59
CA TYR A 263 4.71 -13.06 0.75
C TYR A 263 4.55 -14.22 1.72
N GLN A 264 5.35 -15.29 1.59
CA GLN A 264 5.33 -16.44 2.49
C GLN A 264 5.58 -16.01 3.95
N LYS A 265 6.55 -15.13 4.19
CA LYS A 265 6.86 -14.59 5.52
C LYS A 265 5.62 -13.99 6.19
N TRP A 266 4.86 -13.15 5.48
CA TRP A 266 3.79 -12.36 6.08
C TRP A 266 2.41 -13.01 6.06
N PHE A 267 2.16 -13.95 5.15
CA PHE A 267 0.84 -14.55 4.96
C PHE A 267 0.77 -16.04 5.28
N MET A 268 1.91 -16.75 5.28
CA MET A 268 1.95 -18.22 5.44
C MET A 268 2.73 -18.66 6.67
N GLN A 269 3.49 -17.78 7.30
CA GLN A 269 4.29 -18.09 8.49
C GLN A 269 3.75 -17.35 9.72
N LYS A 270 4.31 -17.70 10.90
CA LYS A 270 4.02 -16.99 12.14
C LYS A 270 4.67 -15.61 12.12
N ILE A 271 3.87 -14.56 12.24
CA ILE A 271 4.34 -13.17 12.24
C ILE A 271 4.37 -12.56 13.65
N PRO A 272 5.33 -11.66 13.94
CA PRO A 272 5.39 -10.97 15.22
C PRO A 272 4.18 -10.03 15.40
N PRO A 273 3.91 -9.54 16.63
CA PRO A 273 4.57 -9.95 17.88
C PRO A 273 3.98 -11.25 18.46
N LYS A 274 2.73 -11.57 18.13
CA LYS A 274 1.95 -12.64 18.79
C LYS A 274 2.10 -14.02 18.12
N GLY A 275 2.93 -14.17 17.10
CA GLY A 275 3.07 -15.42 16.37
C GLY A 275 1.82 -15.80 15.56
N LEU A 276 1.04 -14.82 15.13
CA LEU A 276 -0.13 -14.99 14.30
C LEU A 276 0.24 -15.62 12.95
N ASN A 277 -0.47 -16.67 12.53
CA ASN A 277 -0.37 -17.21 11.18
C ASN A 277 -1.72 -17.07 10.47
N LEU A 278 -1.75 -16.29 9.40
CA LEU A 278 -2.97 -16.06 8.64
C LEU A 278 -3.33 -17.22 7.72
N ASN A 279 -2.31 -17.99 7.31
CA ASN A 279 -2.45 -19.11 6.37
C ASN A 279 -3.23 -18.74 5.09
N VAL A 280 -2.87 -17.61 4.48
CA VAL A 280 -3.49 -17.07 3.26
C VAL A 280 -2.56 -17.31 2.07
N PRO A 281 -2.77 -18.36 1.27
CA PRO A 281 -1.94 -18.61 0.09
C PRO A 281 -2.16 -17.52 -0.97
N MET A 282 -1.11 -17.22 -1.74
CA MET A 282 -1.20 -16.26 -2.83
C MET A 282 -2.16 -16.76 -3.91
N GLY A 283 -3.28 -16.06 -4.08
CA GLY A 283 -4.30 -16.37 -5.08
C GLY A 283 -3.82 -16.19 -6.53
N ALA A 284 -4.51 -16.81 -7.47
CA ALA A 284 -4.12 -16.79 -8.88
C ALA A 284 -4.05 -15.38 -9.49
N GLU A 285 -4.95 -14.48 -9.08
CA GLU A 285 -4.97 -13.09 -9.54
C GLU A 285 -3.74 -12.30 -9.03
N LEU A 286 -3.36 -12.48 -7.76
CA LEU A 286 -2.18 -11.85 -7.20
C LEU A 286 -0.89 -12.43 -7.80
N LYS A 287 -0.82 -13.73 -8.07
CA LYS A 287 0.30 -14.35 -8.81
C LYS A 287 0.48 -13.72 -10.19
N ARG A 288 -0.63 -13.43 -10.89
CA ARG A 288 -0.58 -12.71 -12.17
C ARG A 288 -0.09 -11.28 -12.01
N ALA A 289 -0.57 -10.57 -10.98
CA ALA A 289 -0.10 -9.21 -10.66
C ALA A 289 1.42 -9.19 -10.39
N PHE A 290 1.97 -10.21 -9.73
CA PHE A 290 3.40 -10.32 -9.49
C PHE A 290 4.18 -10.67 -10.76
N ALA A 291 3.66 -11.55 -11.61
CA ALA A 291 4.28 -11.90 -12.88
C ALA A 291 4.25 -10.74 -13.90
N ARG A 292 3.21 -9.92 -13.86
CA ARG A 292 3.00 -8.74 -14.72
C ARG A 292 2.64 -7.53 -13.87
N PRO A 293 3.60 -6.91 -13.19
CA PRO A 293 3.35 -5.79 -12.29
C PRO A 293 2.63 -4.64 -13.00
N THR A 294 1.60 -4.13 -12.37
CA THR A 294 0.77 -3.01 -12.84
C THR A 294 0.19 -2.25 -11.65
N ASP A 295 -0.02 -0.97 -11.83
CA ASP A 295 -0.71 -0.07 -10.91
C ASP A 295 -2.17 0.21 -11.35
N SER A 296 -2.74 -0.67 -12.16
CA SER A 296 -4.12 -0.49 -12.63
C SER A 296 -5.11 -0.47 -11.45
N PRO A 297 -5.99 0.52 -11.36
CA PRO A 297 -7.07 0.55 -10.37
C PRO A 297 -8.24 -0.38 -10.76
N ASP A 298 -8.25 -0.93 -11.98
CA ASP A 298 -9.32 -1.78 -12.47
C ASP A 298 -9.10 -3.25 -12.06
N PRO A 299 -10.01 -3.84 -11.27
CA PRO A 299 -9.95 -5.25 -10.88
C PRO A 299 -9.85 -6.24 -12.05
N ASP A 300 -10.40 -5.89 -13.21
CA ASP A 300 -10.37 -6.79 -14.36
C ASP A 300 -8.96 -6.96 -14.95
N SER A 301 -8.04 -6.03 -14.67
CA SER A 301 -6.62 -6.14 -15.05
C SER A 301 -5.90 -7.33 -14.40
N TYR A 302 -6.47 -7.93 -13.35
CA TYR A 302 -5.87 -9.02 -12.59
C TYR A 302 -6.50 -10.39 -12.89
N LYS A 303 -7.60 -10.43 -13.65
CA LYS A 303 -8.27 -11.68 -14.05
C LYS A 303 -7.48 -12.44 -15.13
N ALA A 304 -7.78 -13.73 -15.29
CA ALA A 304 -7.33 -14.47 -16.46
C ALA A 304 -7.97 -13.86 -17.72
N MET A 305 -7.16 -13.71 -18.78
CA MET A 305 -7.64 -13.41 -20.13
C MET A 305 -8.29 -14.66 -20.70
#